data_47ab9515cb1e7ae5e6462a72b8319e03
#
_entry.id   47ab9515cb1e7ae5e6462a72b8319e03
#
_cell.length_a   1.000
_cell.length_b   1.000
_cell.length_c   1.000
_cell.angle_alpha   90.00
_cell.angle_beta   90.00
_cell.angle_gamma   90.00
#
_symmetry.space_group_name_H-M   'P 1'
#
loop_
_entity.id
_entity.type
_entity.pdbx_description
1 polymer ?
#
loop_
_entity_poly.entity_id
_entity_poly.type
_entity_poly.pdbx_seq_one_letter_code
_entity_poly.pdbx_strand_id
1 'polypeptide(L)'
;MAEGLFGPGFYPQPNEWTCGPFALKHALLALGRMVDVNQISSTARTHWWSGTNEIQLARAARAFECDLVLERRADAEQARKVLVKYLREQTPVLLCVDEWSHWITVLRAEDRRFVVVDSTDDPLLSVRTWPQLRNWWRYHDTDYVKDNPPVLYDLMAVAPRFRTTVKADFSVDRVKFLRRPENRRLAHHWNEYLEDLLEICKPPSVRIAEPLSMGEFLRRHQELLLTRVVYWHGDISRDEVGRVLRDMRFVSETYGLVIPASMSRRALADLAILISIWACSQRGVDGMFGSPGADARPEPKASRKRNGRR
;
A
#
# COMPACT_ATOMS: atom_id res chain seq x y z
N MET A 1 25.72 -7.09 3.47
CA MET A 1 24.56 -6.90 2.58
C MET A 1 23.40 -6.55 3.48
N ALA A 2 22.75 -5.41 3.27
CA ALA A 2 21.62 -5.01 4.11
C ALA A 2 20.43 -5.93 3.78
N GLU A 3 20.30 -7.02 4.51
CA GLU A 3 19.09 -7.83 4.54
C GLU A 3 17.98 -6.96 5.15
N GLY A 4 16.90 -6.75 4.42
CA GLY A 4 15.66 -6.26 4.98
C GLY A 4 15.24 -4.83 4.64
N LEU A 5 15.83 -4.13 3.66
CA LEU A 5 15.40 -2.76 3.30
C LEU A 5 14.05 -2.69 2.59
N PHE A 6 13.55 -3.79 2.03
CA PHE A 6 12.31 -3.81 1.25
C PHE A 6 11.41 -4.97 1.67
N GLY A 7 10.61 -4.72 2.68
CA GLY A 7 9.57 -5.64 3.10
C GLY A 7 8.47 -5.85 2.03
N PRO A 8 7.40 -6.57 2.34
CA PRO A 8 6.38 -6.99 1.38
C PRO A 8 5.36 -5.91 0.98
N GLY A 9 5.64 -4.62 0.95
CA GLY A 9 4.65 -3.56 0.67
C GLY A 9 4.93 -2.71 -0.58
N PHE A 10 4.41 -1.47 -0.60
CA PHE A 10 4.73 -0.45 -1.61
C PHE A 10 6.03 0.24 -1.22
N TYR A 11 7.07 0.08 -2.04
CA TYR A 11 8.37 0.71 -1.81
C TYR A 11 8.94 1.27 -3.11
N PRO A 12 9.80 2.31 -3.04
CA PRO A 12 10.54 2.79 -4.19
C PRO A 12 11.61 1.77 -4.60
N GLN A 13 11.91 1.75 -5.90
CA GLN A 13 13.03 0.95 -6.39
C GLN A 13 14.38 1.58 -5.97
N PRO A 14 15.37 0.75 -5.62
CA PRO A 14 16.68 1.24 -5.17
C PRO A 14 17.64 1.61 -6.31
N ASN A 15 17.31 1.24 -7.55
CA ASN A 15 18.16 1.39 -8.72
C ASN A 15 17.33 1.35 -10.02
N GLU A 16 17.94 1.72 -11.14
CA GLU A 16 17.27 1.89 -12.44
C GLU A 16 16.79 0.58 -13.09
N TRP A 17 17.35 -0.58 -12.74
CA TRP A 17 17.07 -1.85 -13.42
C TRP A 17 16.02 -2.74 -12.72
N THR A 18 15.51 -2.34 -11.56
CA THR A 18 14.53 -3.13 -10.81
C THR A 18 13.08 -2.70 -11.01
N CYS A 19 12.78 -1.79 -11.92
CA CYS A 19 11.41 -1.31 -12.18
C CYS A 19 10.43 -2.46 -12.48
N GLY A 20 10.81 -3.44 -13.29
CA GLY A 20 9.96 -4.61 -13.60
C GLY A 20 9.57 -5.43 -12.38
N PRO A 21 10.51 -5.92 -11.57
CA PRO A 21 10.21 -6.60 -10.30
C PRO A 21 9.34 -5.79 -9.35
N PHE A 22 9.58 -4.47 -9.22
CA PHE A 22 8.76 -3.60 -8.39
C PHE A 22 7.35 -3.41 -8.95
N ALA A 23 7.20 -3.25 -10.27
CA ALA A 23 5.88 -3.18 -10.89
C ALA A 23 5.09 -4.48 -10.64
N LEU A 24 5.70 -5.66 -10.81
CA LEU A 24 5.04 -6.93 -10.51
C LEU A 24 4.70 -7.06 -9.02
N LYS A 25 5.60 -6.65 -8.12
CA LYS A 25 5.35 -6.62 -6.68
C LYS A 25 4.13 -5.79 -6.34
N HIS A 26 4.02 -4.59 -6.88
CA HIS A 26 2.89 -3.69 -6.64
C HIS A 26 1.57 -4.28 -7.16
N ALA A 27 1.60 -4.97 -8.30
CA ALA A 27 0.44 -5.70 -8.81
C ALA A 27 0.02 -6.85 -7.88
N LEU A 28 0.99 -7.66 -7.41
CA LEU A 28 0.73 -8.74 -6.46
C LEU A 28 0.16 -8.21 -5.14
N LEU A 29 0.71 -7.11 -4.63
CA LEU A 29 0.22 -6.46 -3.42
C LEU A 29 -1.24 -5.99 -3.58
N ALA A 30 -1.60 -5.43 -4.73
CA ALA A 30 -2.99 -5.07 -5.03
C ALA A 30 -3.93 -6.29 -5.08
N LEU A 31 -3.41 -7.47 -5.41
CA LEU A 31 -4.12 -8.76 -5.35
C LEU A 31 -4.09 -9.40 -3.95
N GLY A 32 -3.60 -8.67 -2.93
CA GLY A 32 -3.52 -9.16 -1.55
C GLY A 32 -2.39 -10.16 -1.30
N ARG A 33 -1.39 -10.21 -2.20
CA ARG A 33 -0.20 -11.03 -2.04
C ARG A 33 1.02 -10.17 -1.71
N MET A 34 1.57 -10.40 -0.53
CA MET A 34 2.80 -9.75 -0.07
C MET A 34 3.99 -10.64 -0.42
N VAL A 35 4.82 -10.18 -1.35
CA VAL A 35 5.97 -10.92 -1.86
C VAL A 35 7.21 -10.04 -1.79
N ASP A 36 8.32 -10.63 -1.33
CA ASP A 36 9.62 -9.95 -1.34
C ASP A 36 10.10 -9.72 -2.78
N VAL A 37 10.50 -8.49 -3.07
CA VAL A 37 10.99 -8.10 -4.40
C VAL A 37 12.27 -8.85 -4.79
N ASN A 38 13.10 -9.26 -3.83
CA ASN A 38 14.30 -10.05 -4.11
C ASN A 38 13.92 -11.44 -4.64
N GLN A 39 12.84 -12.03 -4.13
CA GLN A 39 12.31 -13.29 -4.68
C GLN A 39 11.79 -13.11 -6.11
N ILE A 40 11.11 -11.98 -6.39
CA ILE A 40 10.65 -11.64 -7.74
C ILE A 40 11.86 -11.45 -8.67
N SER A 41 12.84 -10.65 -8.26
CA SER A 41 14.03 -10.33 -9.06
C SER A 41 14.86 -11.57 -9.37
N SER A 42 15.08 -12.45 -8.38
CA SER A 42 15.83 -13.70 -8.58
C SER A 42 15.10 -14.67 -9.51
N THR A 43 13.77 -14.80 -9.35
CA THR A 43 12.94 -15.66 -10.21
C THR A 43 12.86 -15.13 -11.64
N ALA A 44 12.75 -13.81 -11.79
CA ALA A 44 12.81 -13.14 -13.09
C ALA A 44 14.20 -13.24 -13.74
N ARG A 45 15.26 -13.44 -12.95
CA ARG A 45 16.65 -13.31 -13.37
C ARG A 45 16.92 -11.90 -13.88
N THR A 46 16.56 -10.89 -13.09
CA THR A 46 16.78 -9.48 -13.40
C THR A 46 18.27 -9.18 -13.54
N HIS A 47 18.64 -8.47 -14.59
CA HIS A 47 20.02 -8.10 -14.86
C HIS A 47 20.27 -6.61 -14.62
N TRP A 48 21.43 -6.30 -14.07
CA TRP A 48 21.80 -4.91 -13.72
C TRP A 48 22.01 -3.99 -14.95
N TRP A 49 22.29 -4.58 -16.14
CA TRP A 49 22.51 -3.80 -17.37
C TRP A 49 21.32 -3.77 -18.34
N SER A 50 20.36 -4.68 -18.21
CA SER A 50 19.23 -4.80 -19.14
C SER A 50 17.87 -4.80 -18.46
N GLY A 51 17.85 -4.72 -17.12
CA GLY A 51 16.61 -4.77 -16.35
C GLY A 51 15.89 -6.12 -16.47
N THR A 52 14.59 -6.06 -16.70
CA THR A 52 13.70 -7.23 -16.78
C THR A 52 12.73 -7.05 -17.93
N ASN A 53 12.74 -7.99 -18.87
CA ASN A 53 11.80 -7.99 -19.99
C ASN A 53 10.50 -8.75 -19.66
N GLU A 54 9.56 -8.72 -20.60
CA GLU A 54 8.23 -9.33 -20.46
C GLU A 54 8.27 -10.85 -20.21
N ILE A 55 9.18 -11.58 -20.83
CA ILE A 55 9.33 -13.03 -20.66
C ILE A 55 9.82 -13.36 -19.25
N GLN A 56 10.76 -12.57 -18.75
CA GLN A 56 11.31 -12.70 -17.42
C GLN A 56 10.25 -12.36 -16.37
N LEU A 57 9.45 -11.29 -16.58
CA LEU A 57 8.31 -10.96 -15.73
C LEU A 57 7.23 -12.04 -15.74
N ALA A 58 6.92 -12.62 -16.91
CA ALA A 58 5.96 -13.72 -17.01
C ALA A 58 6.41 -14.96 -16.25
N ARG A 59 7.72 -15.29 -16.27
CA ARG A 59 8.30 -16.37 -15.45
C ARG A 59 8.12 -16.10 -13.97
N ALA A 60 8.44 -14.89 -13.52
CA ALA A 60 8.27 -14.50 -12.12
C ALA A 60 6.80 -14.54 -11.70
N ALA A 61 5.90 -13.93 -12.47
CA ALA A 61 4.47 -13.95 -12.18
C ALA A 61 3.92 -15.37 -12.02
N ARG A 62 4.34 -16.29 -12.90
CA ARG A 62 3.92 -17.69 -12.84
C ARG A 62 4.38 -18.40 -11.55
N ALA A 63 5.56 -18.09 -11.04
CA ALA A 63 6.05 -18.61 -9.77
C ALA A 63 5.20 -18.16 -8.58
N PHE A 64 4.53 -17.00 -8.70
CA PHE A 64 3.60 -16.47 -7.72
C PHE A 64 2.12 -16.70 -8.11
N GLU A 65 1.88 -17.74 -8.90
CA GLU A 65 0.54 -18.20 -9.31
C GLU A 65 -0.28 -17.13 -10.06
N CYS A 66 0.39 -16.30 -10.88
CA CYS A 66 -0.24 -15.37 -11.80
C CYS A 66 0.22 -15.64 -13.23
N ASP A 67 -0.66 -15.44 -14.19
CA ASP A 67 -0.28 -15.38 -15.59
C ASP A 67 -0.19 -13.91 -16.03
N LEU A 68 0.80 -13.58 -16.87
CA LEU A 68 0.83 -12.29 -17.57
C LEU A 68 0.18 -12.45 -18.93
N VAL A 69 -0.92 -11.74 -19.13
CA VAL A 69 -1.64 -11.73 -20.41
C VAL A 69 -1.17 -10.51 -21.20
N LEU A 70 -0.33 -10.76 -22.21
CA LEU A 70 0.18 -9.71 -23.11
C LEU A 70 -0.87 -9.33 -24.15
N GLU A 71 -1.12 -8.05 -24.27
CA GLU A 71 -1.97 -7.45 -25.29
C GLU A 71 -1.23 -6.28 -25.94
N ARG A 72 -1.17 -6.27 -27.28
CA ARG A 72 -0.58 -5.20 -28.08
C ARG A 72 -1.61 -4.53 -28.95
N ARG A 73 -1.60 -3.21 -29.04
CA ARG A 73 -2.49 -2.41 -29.88
C ARG A 73 -1.71 -1.28 -30.56
N ALA A 74 -2.04 -0.99 -31.80
CA ALA A 74 -1.52 0.20 -32.52
C ALA A 74 -2.43 1.44 -32.31
N ASP A 75 -3.69 1.22 -32.01
CA ASP A 75 -4.66 2.30 -31.77
C ASP A 75 -4.80 2.61 -30.27
N ALA A 76 -4.59 3.86 -29.89
CA ALA A 76 -4.61 4.30 -28.50
C ALA A 76 -5.97 4.10 -27.81
N GLU A 77 -7.10 4.30 -28.52
CA GLU A 77 -8.41 4.13 -27.90
C GLU A 77 -8.80 2.66 -27.75
N GLN A 78 -8.34 1.79 -28.66
CA GLN A 78 -8.46 0.34 -28.48
C GLN A 78 -7.61 -0.14 -27.31
N ALA A 79 -6.36 0.34 -27.20
CA ALA A 79 -5.49 0.05 -26.07
C ALA A 79 -6.14 0.48 -24.74
N ARG A 80 -6.71 1.69 -24.70
CA ARG A 80 -7.46 2.18 -23.54
C ARG A 80 -8.65 1.30 -23.17
N LYS A 81 -9.44 0.85 -24.16
CA LYS A 81 -10.59 -0.03 -23.92
C LYS A 81 -10.17 -1.35 -23.28
N VAL A 82 -9.08 -1.95 -23.77
CA VAL A 82 -8.51 -3.20 -23.21
C VAL A 82 -8.01 -2.97 -21.79
N LEU A 83 -7.24 -1.92 -21.57
CA LEU A 83 -6.74 -1.55 -20.23
C LEU A 83 -7.89 -1.38 -19.25
N VAL A 84 -8.90 -0.58 -19.60
CA VAL A 84 -10.08 -0.32 -18.76
C VAL A 84 -10.88 -1.60 -18.48
N LYS A 85 -10.95 -2.55 -19.43
CA LYS A 85 -11.61 -3.85 -19.23
C LYS A 85 -10.95 -4.59 -18.06
N TYR A 86 -9.64 -4.80 -18.09
CA TYR A 86 -8.92 -5.49 -17.02
C TYR A 86 -9.05 -4.77 -15.66
N LEU A 87 -8.92 -3.44 -15.67
CA LEU A 87 -9.02 -2.66 -14.43
C LEU A 87 -10.43 -2.68 -13.80
N ARG A 88 -11.50 -2.80 -14.60
CA ARG A 88 -12.87 -3.02 -14.10
C ARG A 88 -13.04 -4.38 -13.44
N GLU A 89 -12.33 -5.39 -13.93
CA GLU A 89 -12.26 -6.73 -13.35
C GLU A 89 -11.33 -6.80 -12.13
N GLN A 90 -10.83 -5.63 -11.68
CA GLN A 90 -9.84 -5.51 -10.60
C GLN A 90 -8.58 -6.35 -10.85
N THR A 91 -8.17 -6.43 -12.09
CA THR A 91 -6.93 -7.07 -12.52
C THR A 91 -5.90 -5.98 -12.74
N PRO A 92 -4.81 -5.92 -11.94
CA PRO A 92 -3.72 -4.98 -12.14
C PRO A 92 -3.06 -5.18 -13.49
N VAL A 93 -2.57 -4.09 -14.07
CA VAL A 93 -1.94 -4.13 -15.40
C VAL A 93 -0.55 -3.49 -15.33
N LEU A 94 0.46 -4.18 -15.82
CA LEU A 94 1.79 -3.63 -16.05
C LEU A 94 1.84 -2.94 -17.39
N LEU A 95 2.40 -1.75 -17.44
CA LEU A 95 2.71 -1.02 -18.67
C LEU A 95 4.21 -0.78 -18.75
N CYS A 96 4.77 -0.96 -19.92
CA CYS A 96 6.10 -0.46 -20.24
C CYS A 96 5.95 0.94 -20.84
N VAL A 97 6.58 1.92 -20.24
CA VAL A 97 6.45 3.35 -20.56
C VAL A 97 7.81 3.93 -20.93
N ASP A 98 7.86 5.23 -21.27
CA ASP A 98 9.11 5.93 -21.68
C ASP A 98 9.86 5.17 -22.79
N GLU A 99 9.17 4.93 -23.92
CA GLU A 99 9.76 4.20 -25.06
C GLU A 99 10.30 2.82 -24.63
N TRP A 100 9.51 2.09 -23.84
CA TRP A 100 9.82 0.78 -23.26
C TRP A 100 11.02 0.72 -22.30
N SER A 101 11.40 1.82 -21.71
CA SER A 101 12.53 1.87 -20.77
C SER A 101 12.13 1.67 -19.30
N HIS A 102 10.84 1.79 -18.96
CA HIS A 102 10.38 1.78 -17.57
C HIS A 102 9.07 1.01 -17.37
N TRP A 103 8.96 0.26 -16.26
CA TRP A 103 7.77 -0.49 -15.89
C TRP A 103 6.99 0.19 -14.77
N ILE A 104 5.69 0.33 -14.98
CA ILE A 104 4.73 0.84 -13.99
C ILE A 104 3.56 -0.14 -13.81
N THR A 105 2.78 0.06 -12.74
CA THR A 105 1.54 -0.70 -12.49
C THR A 105 0.34 0.23 -12.52
N VAL A 106 -0.70 -0.14 -13.27
CA VAL A 106 -2.00 0.55 -13.24
C VAL A 106 -2.99 -0.30 -12.47
N LEU A 107 -3.64 0.32 -11.47
CA LEU A 107 -4.53 -0.38 -10.53
C LEU A 107 -6.01 -0.11 -10.78
N ARG A 108 -6.38 1.09 -11.23
CA ARG A 108 -7.77 1.51 -11.36
C ARG A 108 -7.95 2.51 -12.50
N ALA A 109 -9.13 2.49 -13.10
CA ALA A 109 -9.58 3.52 -14.06
C ALA A 109 -10.95 4.07 -13.63
N GLU A 110 -11.07 5.38 -13.47
CA GLU A 110 -12.29 6.11 -13.13
C GLU A 110 -12.35 7.43 -13.91
N ASP A 111 -13.43 7.71 -14.62
CA ASP A 111 -13.67 8.98 -15.32
C ASP A 111 -12.48 9.46 -16.17
N ARG A 112 -11.88 8.56 -16.96
CA ARG A 112 -10.67 8.80 -17.77
C ARG A 112 -9.43 9.19 -16.96
N ARG A 113 -9.42 8.90 -15.66
CA ARG A 113 -8.27 9.00 -14.75
C ARG A 113 -7.82 7.60 -14.38
N PHE A 114 -6.52 7.43 -14.21
CA PHE A 114 -5.88 6.16 -13.93
C PHE A 114 -5.05 6.27 -12.67
N VAL A 115 -5.24 5.34 -11.77
CA VAL A 115 -4.38 5.18 -10.59
C VAL A 115 -3.16 4.38 -11.00
N VAL A 116 -2.00 4.97 -10.83
CA VAL A 116 -0.71 4.43 -11.24
C VAL A 116 0.18 4.29 -10.01
N VAL A 117 0.91 3.18 -9.94
CA VAL A 117 2.03 2.99 -9.03
C VAL A 117 3.30 2.99 -9.85
N ASP A 118 4.16 3.94 -9.55
CA ASP A 118 5.48 4.08 -10.15
C ASP A 118 6.53 4.02 -9.05
N SER A 119 7.44 3.07 -9.14
CA SER A 119 8.49 2.86 -8.14
C SER A 119 9.57 3.95 -8.13
N THR A 120 9.58 4.85 -9.09
CA THR A 120 10.48 6.02 -9.15
C THR A 120 9.84 7.32 -8.66
N ASP A 121 8.50 7.38 -8.55
CA ASP A 121 7.77 8.56 -8.07
C ASP A 121 7.82 8.67 -6.52
N ASP A 122 7.75 9.91 -6.02
CA ASP A 122 7.47 10.22 -4.62
C ASP A 122 6.31 11.24 -4.56
N PRO A 123 5.13 10.83 -4.11
CA PRO A 123 4.73 9.48 -3.66
C PRO A 123 4.49 8.51 -4.84
N LEU A 124 4.75 7.21 -4.58
CA LEU A 124 4.61 6.12 -5.54
C LEU A 124 3.24 6.03 -6.23
N LEU A 125 2.18 6.33 -5.47
CA LEU A 125 0.80 6.35 -5.97
C LEU A 125 0.49 7.70 -6.61
N SER A 126 0.08 7.69 -7.87
CA SER A 126 -0.30 8.89 -8.62
C SER A 126 -1.59 8.70 -9.39
N VAL A 127 -2.20 9.82 -9.79
CA VAL A 127 -3.40 9.83 -10.65
C VAL A 127 -3.03 10.52 -11.94
N ARG A 128 -3.12 9.80 -13.06
CA ARG A 128 -2.85 10.31 -14.40
C ARG A 128 -4.14 10.43 -15.21
N THR A 129 -4.28 11.50 -15.98
CA THR A 129 -5.35 11.61 -16.98
C THR A 129 -5.02 10.74 -18.19
N TRP A 130 -6.05 10.44 -19.02
CA TRP A 130 -5.82 9.66 -20.24
C TRP A 130 -4.77 10.28 -21.18
N PRO A 131 -4.76 11.58 -21.48
CA PRO A 131 -3.72 12.16 -22.32
C PRO A 131 -2.31 12.00 -21.73
N GLN A 132 -2.14 12.16 -20.40
CA GLN A 132 -0.86 11.97 -19.74
C GLN A 132 -0.40 10.51 -19.84
N LEU A 133 -1.27 9.54 -19.50
CA LEU A 133 -0.94 8.12 -19.56
C LEU A 133 -0.65 7.70 -21.00
N ARG A 134 -1.48 8.10 -21.96
CA ARG A 134 -1.30 7.78 -23.38
C ARG A 134 0.06 8.25 -23.91
N ASN A 135 0.45 9.48 -23.62
CA ASN A 135 1.71 10.04 -24.08
C ASN A 135 2.93 9.36 -23.44
N TRP A 136 2.79 8.89 -22.22
CA TRP A 136 3.81 8.18 -21.50
C TRP A 136 3.94 6.71 -21.93
N TRP A 137 2.82 6.06 -22.25
CA TRP A 137 2.73 4.64 -22.59
C TRP A 137 3.10 4.31 -24.04
N ARG A 138 3.00 5.24 -24.97
CA ARG A 138 3.32 5.01 -26.38
C ARG A 138 4.76 4.58 -26.57
N TYR A 139 4.96 3.69 -27.54
CA TYR A 139 6.27 3.27 -28.04
C TYR A 139 6.32 3.47 -29.55
N HIS A 140 7.40 4.03 -30.05
CA HIS A 140 7.65 4.21 -31.48
C HIS A 140 8.55 3.08 -31.98
N ASP A 141 7.98 2.14 -32.75
CA ASP A 141 8.71 0.97 -33.26
C ASP A 141 9.61 1.40 -34.44
N THR A 142 10.82 1.78 -34.11
CA THR A 142 11.85 2.23 -35.08
C THR A 142 12.66 1.08 -35.67
N ASP A 143 12.46 -0.15 -35.24
CA ASP A 143 13.27 -1.30 -35.67
C ASP A 143 13.01 -1.65 -37.13
N TYR A 144 11.80 -1.45 -37.62
CA TYR A 144 11.42 -1.79 -38.99
C TYR A 144 11.24 -0.58 -39.90
N VAL A 145 10.80 0.56 -39.36
CA VAL A 145 10.51 1.78 -40.15
C VAL A 145 11.08 2.98 -39.40
N LYS A 146 12.14 3.59 -39.96
CA LYS A 146 12.76 4.77 -39.36
C LYS A 146 11.97 6.05 -39.58
N ASP A 147 11.39 6.21 -40.79
CA ASP A 147 10.58 7.36 -41.15
C ASP A 147 9.10 7.07 -40.82
N ASN A 148 8.55 7.80 -39.85
CA ASN A 148 7.18 7.62 -39.33
C ASN A 148 6.91 6.21 -38.75
N PRO A 149 7.62 5.83 -37.66
CA PRO A 149 7.49 4.51 -37.06
C PRO A 149 6.07 4.29 -36.50
N PRO A 150 5.54 3.04 -36.59
CA PRO A 150 4.26 2.73 -35.99
C PRO A 150 4.30 2.92 -34.49
N VAL A 151 3.19 3.44 -33.94
CA VAL A 151 3.02 3.58 -32.49
C VAL A 151 2.38 2.32 -31.93
N LEU A 152 2.97 1.77 -30.87
CA LEU A 152 2.49 0.59 -30.17
C LEU A 152 2.16 0.90 -28.71
N TYR A 153 1.20 0.15 -28.18
CA TYR A 153 0.75 0.20 -26.78
C TYR A 153 0.70 -1.24 -26.25
N ASP A 154 1.71 -1.61 -25.44
CA ASP A 154 1.79 -2.92 -24.83
C ASP A 154 1.31 -2.90 -23.39
N LEU A 155 0.47 -3.84 -23.02
CA LEU A 155 0.04 -4.04 -21.65
C LEU A 155 0.16 -5.52 -21.25
N MET A 156 0.40 -5.75 -19.97
CA MET A 156 0.39 -7.08 -19.40
C MET A 156 -0.54 -7.14 -18.19
N ALA A 157 -1.69 -7.80 -18.34
CA ALA A 157 -2.60 -8.00 -17.24
C ALA A 157 -2.08 -9.11 -16.31
N VAL A 158 -2.02 -8.82 -15.01
CA VAL A 158 -1.57 -9.77 -13.97
C VAL A 158 -2.78 -10.58 -13.51
N ALA A 159 -3.05 -11.70 -14.19
CA ALA A 159 -4.21 -12.55 -13.96
C ALA A 159 -3.91 -13.61 -12.89
N PRO A 160 -4.54 -13.56 -11.70
CA PRO A 160 -4.30 -14.54 -10.66
C PRO A 160 -4.90 -15.91 -11.03
N ARG A 161 -4.14 -16.99 -10.81
CA ARG A 161 -4.57 -18.39 -10.93
C ARG A 161 -5.18 -18.92 -9.63
N PHE A 162 -5.15 -18.13 -8.58
CA PHE A 162 -5.74 -18.42 -7.28
C PHE A 162 -6.98 -17.57 -7.04
N ARG A 163 -7.83 -18.01 -6.11
CA ARG A 163 -8.95 -17.21 -5.67
C ARG A 163 -8.43 -16.06 -4.80
N THR A 164 -8.56 -14.85 -5.29
CA THR A 164 -8.26 -13.66 -4.49
C THR A 164 -9.31 -13.47 -3.42
N THR A 165 -8.91 -13.52 -2.15
CA THR A 165 -9.79 -13.27 -1.00
C THR A 165 -9.77 -11.81 -0.58
N VAL A 166 -8.70 -11.10 -0.94
CA VAL A 166 -8.45 -9.69 -0.63
C VAL A 166 -7.97 -9.00 -1.89
N LYS A 167 -8.60 -7.89 -2.27
CA LYS A 167 -8.17 -7.05 -3.39
C LYS A 167 -8.21 -5.60 -2.96
N ALA A 168 -7.16 -4.85 -3.28
CA ALA A 168 -7.12 -3.44 -2.98
C ALA A 168 -8.05 -2.64 -3.91
N ASP A 169 -8.87 -1.78 -3.31
CA ASP A 169 -9.64 -0.78 -4.02
C ASP A 169 -8.99 0.61 -3.87
N PHE A 170 -7.97 0.88 -4.67
CA PHE A 170 -7.35 2.19 -4.76
C PHE A 170 -8.16 3.10 -5.69
N SER A 171 -9.32 3.59 -5.22
CA SER A 171 -10.08 4.60 -5.95
C SER A 171 -9.27 5.89 -6.12
N VAL A 172 -9.64 6.69 -7.13
CA VAL A 172 -9.01 8.00 -7.37
C VAL A 172 -9.07 8.89 -6.11
N ASP A 173 -10.18 8.84 -5.38
CA ASP A 173 -10.35 9.68 -4.19
C ASP A 173 -9.52 9.17 -3.00
N ARG A 174 -9.35 7.85 -2.83
CA ARG A 174 -8.42 7.29 -1.84
C ARG A 174 -6.97 7.70 -2.13
N VAL A 175 -6.54 7.65 -3.38
CA VAL A 175 -5.19 8.09 -3.77
C VAL A 175 -5.01 9.58 -3.55
N LYS A 176 -5.98 10.41 -3.92
CA LYS A 176 -5.93 11.85 -3.60
C LYS A 176 -5.87 12.12 -2.11
N PHE A 177 -6.62 11.35 -1.30
CA PHE A 177 -6.57 11.45 0.15
C PHE A 177 -5.17 11.12 0.68
N LEU A 178 -4.56 10.01 0.24
CA LEU A 178 -3.22 9.61 0.66
C LEU A 178 -2.14 10.63 0.27
N ARG A 179 -2.33 11.36 -0.84
CA ARG A 179 -1.38 12.38 -1.31
C ARG A 179 -1.46 13.71 -0.56
N ARG A 180 -2.43 13.91 0.31
CA ARG A 180 -2.51 15.13 1.10
C ARG A 180 -1.38 15.19 2.12
N PRO A 181 -0.78 16.37 2.37
CA PRO A 181 0.33 16.52 3.32
C PRO A 181 0.00 15.97 4.73
N GLU A 182 -1.22 16.18 5.19
CA GLU A 182 -1.70 15.71 6.50
C GLU A 182 -1.75 14.18 6.62
N ASN A 183 -1.83 13.46 5.50
CA ASN A 183 -1.88 12.00 5.44
C ASN A 183 -0.53 11.36 5.07
N ARG A 184 0.54 12.15 5.00
CA ARG A 184 1.88 11.65 4.66
C ARG A 184 2.33 10.53 5.58
N ARG A 185 1.99 10.61 6.87
CA ARG A 185 2.30 9.57 7.85
C ARG A 185 1.57 8.26 7.52
N LEU A 186 0.28 8.30 7.17
CA LEU A 186 -0.48 7.11 6.76
C LEU A 186 0.16 6.46 5.53
N ALA A 187 0.51 7.25 4.51
CA ALA A 187 1.17 6.73 3.32
C ALA A 187 2.54 6.10 3.63
N HIS A 188 3.31 6.71 4.55
CA HIS A 188 4.63 6.21 4.97
C HIS A 188 4.55 4.88 5.73
N HIS A 189 3.59 4.72 6.64
CA HIS A 189 3.39 3.51 7.44
C HIS A 189 2.36 2.55 6.83
N TRP A 190 2.05 2.69 5.53
CA TRP A 190 1.04 1.86 4.87
C TRP A 190 1.32 0.37 4.99
N ASN A 191 2.58 0.00 4.83
CA ASN A 191 3.00 -1.39 4.78
C ASN A 191 2.90 -2.05 6.16
N GLU A 192 3.34 -1.36 7.20
CA GLU A 192 3.27 -1.84 8.58
C GLU A 192 1.81 -2.06 8.98
N TYR A 193 0.93 -1.09 8.71
CA TYR A 193 -0.50 -1.27 8.97
C TYR A 193 -1.12 -2.44 8.20
N LEU A 194 -0.71 -2.63 6.93
CA LEU A 194 -1.25 -3.72 6.12
C LEU A 194 -0.76 -5.08 6.62
N GLU A 195 0.51 -5.23 6.94
CA GLU A 195 1.10 -6.46 7.49
C GLU A 195 0.39 -6.88 8.78
N ASP A 196 0.28 -5.95 9.72
CA ASP A 196 -0.39 -6.17 11.00
C ASP A 196 -1.86 -6.59 10.80
N LEU A 197 -2.58 -5.88 9.94
CA LEU A 197 -3.98 -6.18 9.65
C LEU A 197 -4.16 -7.52 8.94
N LEU A 198 -3.26 -7.89 8.02
CA LEU A 198 -3.31 -9.19 7.35
C LEU A 198 -3.03 -10.34 8.33
N GLU A 199 -2.11 -10.15 9.29
CA GLU A 199 -1.84 -11.15 10.32
C GLU A 199 -3.03 -11.31 11.27
N ILE A 200 -3.72 -10.23 11.65
CA ILE A 200 -4.93 -10.28 12.50
C ILE A 200 -6.09 -10.92 11.74
N CYS A 201 -6.35 -10.49 10.50
CA CYS A 201 -7.46 -10.98 9.71
C CYS A 201 -7.23 -12.41 9.20
N LYS A 202 -5.95 -12.79 8.94
CA LYS A 202 -5.56 -14.10 8.37
C LYS A 202 -6.55 -14.54 7.30
N PRO A 203 -6.69 -13.79 6.19
CA PRO A 203 -7.74 -14.06 5.20
C PRO A 203 -7.61 -15.51 4.72
N PRO A 204 -8.62 -16.37 4.99
CA PRO A 204 -8.51 -17.77 4.67
C PRO A 204 -8.66 -17.99 3.17
N SER A 205 -8.06 -19.05 2.66
CA SER A 205 -8.29 -19.54 1.31
C SER A 205 -9.73 -20.06 1.11
N VAL A 206 -10.46 -20.23 2.20
CA VAL A 206 -11.83 -20.76 2.24
C VAL A 206 -12.81 -19.63 2.58
N ARG A 207 -14.07 -19.76 2.14
CA ARG A 207 -15.15 -18.82 2.44
C ARG A 207 -15.34 -18.69 3.96
N ILE A 208 -15.24 -17.46 4.48
CA ILE A 208 -15.50 -17.17 5.89
C ILE A 208 -17.01 -17.24 6.15
N ALA A 209 -17.41 -18.01 7.14
CA ALA A 209 -18.76 -17.96 7.68
C ALA A 209 -18.90 -16.67 8.52
N GLU A 210 -20.02 -15.95 8.33
CA GLU A 210 -20.32 -14.70 9.05
C GLU A 210 -19.14 -13.70 9.05
N PRO A 211 -18.77 -13.17 7.88
CA PRO A 211 -17.68 -12.21 7.77
C PRO A 211 -18.06 -10.88 8.44
N LEU A 212 -17.18 -10.37 9.31
CA LEU A 212 -17.27 -9.04 9.89
C LEU A 212 -16.22 -8.14 9.24
N SER A 213 -16.64 -7.01 8.66
CA SER A 213 -15.70 -6.03 8.11
C SER A 213 -14.75 -5.52 9.20
N MET A 214 -13.44 -5.59 8.94
CA MET A 214 -12.41 -5.09 9.85
C MET A 214 -12.51 -3.58 10.08
N GLY A 215 -12.87 -2.81 9.03
CA GLY A 215 -13.10 -1.38 9.17
C GLY A 215 -14.27 -1.06 10.10
N GLU A 216 -15.38 -1.78 9.98
CA GLU A 216 -16.54 -1.62 10.87
C GLU A 216 -16.23 -2.13 12.28
N PHE A 217 -15.45 -3.20 12.41
CA PHE A 217 -14.98 -3.70 13.69
C PHE A 217 -14.14 -2.65 14.44
N LEU A 218 -13.16 -2.05 13.76
CA LEU A 218 -12.34 -0.97 14.32
C LEU A 218 -13.20 0.23 14.73
N ARG A 219 -14.17 0.63 13.90
CA ARG A 219 -15.09 1.73 14.22
C ARG A 219 -15.91 1.47 15.49
N ARG A 220 -16.46 0.26 15.63
CA ARG A 220 -17.29 -0.11 16.80
C ARG A 220 -16.49 -0.17 18.10
N HIS A 221 -15.24 -0.62 18.03
CA HIS A 221 -14.40 -0.84 19.20
C HIS A 221 -13.41 0.29 19.46
N GLN A 222 -13.46 1.38 18.69
CA GLN A 222 -12.52 2.49 18.79
C GLN A 222 -12.41 3.02 20.21
N GLU A 223 -13.53 3.36 20.87
CA GLU A 223 -13.54 3.91 22.22
C GLU A 223 -12.99 2.93 23.27
N LEU A 224 -13.28 1.65 23.13
CA LEU A 224 -12.74 0.62 24.02
C LEU A 224 -11.23 0.52 23.88
N LEU A 225 -10.71 0.48 22.65
CA LEU A 225 -9.26 0.41 22.36
C LEU A 225 -8.55 1.67 22.86
N LEU A 226 -9.09 2.86 22.55
CA LEU A 226 -8.56 4.14 23.03
C LEU A 226 -8.43 4.14 24.56
N THR A 227 -9.52 3.81 25.26
CA THR A 227 -9.54 3.83 26.72
C THR A 227 -8.55 2.83 27.31
N ARG A 228 -8.47 1.64 26.76
CA ARG A 228 -7.56 0.59 27.26
C ARG A 228 -6.10 0.91 27.02
N VAL A 229 -5.73 1.32 25.81
CA VAL A 229 -4.32 1.62 25.46
C VAL A 229 -3.84 2.83 26.27
N VAL A 230 -4.61 3.91 26.37
CA VAL A 230 -4.23 5.10 27.14
C VAL A 230 -4.13 4.78 28.65
N TYR A 231 -5.03 3.94 29.16
CA TYR A 231 -4.97 3.50 30.55
C TYR A 231 -3.68 2.70 30.86
N TRP A 232 -3.32 1.76 29.97
CA TRP A 232 -2.16 0.90 30.18
C TRP A 232 -0.82 1.62 29.99
N HIS A 233 -0.76 2.53 29.02
CA HIS A 233 0.51 3.21 28.69
C HIS A 233 0.74 4.50 29.52
N GLY A 234 -0.33 5.24 29.85
CA GLY A 234 -0.24 6.48 30.64
C GLY A 234 0.24 7.70 29.86
N ASP A 235 1.35 7.61 29.14
CA ASP A 235 2.00 8.74 28.44
C ASP A 235 1.56 8.96 26.99
N ILE A 236 0.74 8.07 26.42
CA ILE A 236 0.21 8.21 25.08
C ILE A 236 -1.13 8.97 25.09
N SER A 237 -1.29 9.92 24.19
CA SER A 237 -2.53 10.68 24.11
C SER A 237 -3.63 9.92 23.37
N ARG A 238 -4.90 10.22 23.70
CA ARG A 238 -6.06 9.68 22.96
C ARG A 238 -6.02 10.04 21.49
N ASP A 239 -5.52 11.23 21.14
CA ASP A 239 -5.45 11.70 19.76
C ASP A 239 -4.43 10.90 18.94
N GLU A 240 -3.30 10.52 19.53
CA GLU A 240 -2.28 9.69 18.88
C GLU A 240 -2.81 8.30 18.62
N VAL A 241 -3.40 7.62 19.60
CA VAL A 241 -4.02 6.30 19.44
C VAL A 241 -5.18 6.37 18.45
N GLY A 242 -6.01 7.40 18.54
CA GLY A 242 -7.14 7.62 17.64
C GLY A 242 -6.71 7.80 16.19
N ARG A 243 -5.54 8.40 15.96
CA ARG A 243 -4.97 8.54 14.62
C ARG A 243 -4.56 7.18 14.05
N VAL A 244 -3.82 6.38 14.82
CA VAL A 244 -3.43 5.02 14.41
C VAL A 244 -4.65 4.17 14.07
N LEU A 245 -5.69 4.20 14.90
CA LEU A 245 -6.92 3.45 14.63
C LEU A 245 -7.63 3.92 13.35
N ARG A 246 -7.65 5.22 13.05
CA ARG A 246 -8.19 5.75 11.79
C ARG A 246 -7.35 5.31 10.58
N ASP A 247 -6.03 5.30 10.72
CA ASP A 247 -5.09 4.88 9.68
C ASP A 247 -5.27 3.38 9.38
N MET A 248 -5.28 2.53 10.41
CA MET A 248 -5.56 1.08 10.28
C MET A 248 -6.94 0.82 9.64
N ARG A 249 -7.95 1.59 10.04
CA ARG A 249 -9.28 1.50 9.44
C ARG A 249 -9.25 1.82 7.96
N PHE A 250 -8.59 2.91 7.55
CA PHE A 250 -8.48 3.30 6.14
C PHE A 250 -7.79 2.22 5.30
N VAL A 251 -6.70 1.62 5.82
CA VAL A 251 -6.01 0.52 5.17
C VAL A 251 -6.93 -0.71 5.06
N SER A 252 -7.58 -1.10 6.15
CA SER A 252 -8.48 -2.27 6.15
C SER A 252 -9.66 -2.12 5.19
N GLU A 253 -10.25 -0.92 5.10
CA GLU A 253 -11.33 -0.61 4.16
C GLU A 253 -10.85 -0.60 2.71
N THR A 254 -9.60 -0.19 2.47
CA THR A 254 -9.01 -0.22 1.12
C THR A 254 -8.86 -1.64 0.59
N TYR A 255 -8.52 -2.58 1.45
CA TYR A 255 -8.38 -4.00 1.09
C TYR A 255 -9.65 -4.84 1.33
N GLY A 256 -10.71 -4.24 1.86
CA GLY A 256 -11.93 -4.97 2.18
C GLY A 256 -11.68 -6.12 3.17
N LEU A 257 -10.80 -5.90 4.17
CA LEU A 257 -10.42 -6.93 5.13
C LEU A 257 -11.60 -7.33 5.99
N VAL A 258 -11.71 -8.63 6.26
CA VAL A 258 -12.76 -9.22 7.08
C VAL A 258 -12.17 -10.20 8.10
N ILE A 259 -12.86 -10.36 9.22
CA ILE A 259 -12.59 -11.37 10.23
C ILE A 259 -13.81 -12.27 10.39
N PRO A 260 -13.66 -13.55 10.74
CA PRO A 260 -14.78 -14.36 11.19
C PRO A 260 -15.38 -13.80 12.49
N ALA A 261 -16.69 -13.75 12.60
CA ALA A 261 -17.35 -13.24 13.83
C ALA A 261 -16.88 -13.98 15.09
N SER A 262 -16.60 -15.29 14.96
CA SER A 262 -16.06 -16.13 16.04
C SER A 262 -14.68 -15.70 16.54
N MET A 263 -13.89 -14.98 15.73
CA MET A 263 -12.55 -14.51 16.07
C MET A 263 -12.53 -13.06 16.61
N SER A 264 -13.68 -12.41 16.77
CA SER A 264 -13.78 -11.00 17.17
C SER A 264 -13.07 -10.68 18.49
N ARG A 265 -13.16 -11.57 19.50
CA ARG A 265 -12.48 -11.38 20.80
C ARG A 265 -10.96 -11.43 20.66
N ARG A 266 -10.44 -12.36 19.85
CA ARG A 266 -9.02 -12.47 19.57
C ARG A 266 -8.51 -11.26 18.80
N ALA A 267 -9.19 -10.86 17.75
CA ALA A 267 -8.82 -9.68 16.98
C ALA A 267 -8.77 -8.40 17.84
N LEU A 268 -9.70 -8.25 18.79
CA LEU A 268 -9.70 -7.13 19.73
C LEU A 268 -8.47 -7.14 20.64
N ALA A 269 -8.07 -8.33 21.14
CA ALA A 269 -6.87 -8.49 21.96
C ALA A 269 -5.60 -8.23 21.15
N ASP A 270 -5.51 -8.79 19.94
CA ASP A 270 -4.36 -8.61 19.04
C ASP A 270 -4.17 -7.12 18.70
N LEU A 271 -5.26 -6.38 18.38
CA LEU A 271 -5.22 -4.94 18.16
C LEU A 271 -4.76 -4.16 19.38
N ALA A 272 -5.28 -4.48 20.56
CA ALA A 272 -4.91 -3.80 21.80
C ALA A 272 -3.42 -3.99 22.12
N ILE A 273 -2.90 -5.22 21.94
CA ILE A 273 -1.47 -5.53 22.12
C ILE A 273 -0.62 -4.76 21.12
N LEU A 274 -0.98 -4.82 19.84
CA LEU A 274 -0.24 -4.18 18.76
C LEU A 274 -0.12 -2.66 18.97
N ILE A 275 -1.24 -2.01 19.29
CA ILE A 275 -1.26 -0.56 19.54
C ILE A 275 -0.48 -0.21 20.81
N SER A 276 -0.48 -1.07 21.83
CA SER A 276 0.32 -0.87 23.03
C SER A 276 1.82 -1.00 22.74
N ILE A 277 2.24 -1.98 21.92
CA ILE A 277 3.62 -2.12 21.46
C ILE A 277 4.03 -0.89 20.65
N TRP A 278 3.18 -0.42 19.75
CA TRP A 278 3.41 0.81 19.01
C TRP A 278 3.57 2.01 19.97
N ALA A 279 2.72 2.15 20.98
CA ALA A 279 2.83 3.23 21.99
C ALA A 279 4.17 3.16 22.72
N CYS A 280 4.61 1.97 23.11
CA CYS A 280 5.93 1.76 23.71
C CYS A 280 7.07 2.16 22.78
N SER A 281 6.97 1.89 21.48
CA SER A 281 7.97 2.30 20.49
C SER A 281 8.08 3.82 20.35
N GLN A 282 7.01 4.56 20.63
CA GLN A 282 6.97 6.04 20.54
C GLN A 282 7.46 6.72 21.84
N ARG A 283 7.15 6.16 23.01
CA ARG A 283 7.28 6.81 24.32
C ARG A 283 8.16 6.02 25.30
N GLY A 284 8.64 4.83 24.91
CA GLY A 284 9.31 3.91 25.83
C GLY A 284 8.31 3.12 26.68
N VAL A 285 8.84 2.26 27.53
CA VAL A 285 8.04 1.41 28.43
C VAL A 285 7.79 2.03 29.80
N ASP A 286 8.47 3.12 30.13
CA ASP A 286 8.40 3.75 31.45
C ASP A 286 7.02 4.34 31.76
N GLY A 287 6.27 4.71 30.73
CA GLY A 287 4.87 5.15 30.84
C GLY A 287 3.87 4.03 31.10
N MET A 288 4.26 2.76 30.90
CA MET A 288 3.37 1.61 31.15
C MET A 288 3.18 1.42 32.64
N PHE A 289 1.94 1.19 33.03
CA PHE A 289 1.54 1.01 34.46
C PHE A 289 1.77 2.24 35.36
N GLY A 290 2.07 3.40 34.76
CA GLY A 290 2.08 4.67 35.49
C GLY A 290 0.67 4.96 36.04
N SER A 291 0.57 5.20 37.35
CA SER A 291 -0.73 5.58 37.92
C SER A 291 -1.21 6.88 37.29
N PRO A 292 -2.43 6.93 36.73
CA PRO A 292 -3.03 8.19 36.29
C PRO A 292 -3.17 9.10 37.51
N GLY A 293 -2.26 10.07 37.68
CA GLY A 293 -2.33 11.00 38.79
C GLY A 293 -1.06 11.28 39.55
N ALA A 294 0.08 10.61 39.24
CA ALA A 294 1.33 10.87 39.97
C ALA A 294 2.05 12.18 39.58
N ASP A 295 1.69 12.81 38.48
CA ASP A 295 2.34 14.04 37.98
C ASP A 295 1.47 15.30 37.99
N ALA A 296 0.62 15.45 38.99
CA ALA A 296 0.25 16.79 39.40
C ALA A 296 1.41 17.36 40.29
N ARG A 297 2.59 17.58 39.68
CA ARG A 297 3.58 18.46 40.34
C ARG A 297 2.91 19.84 40.53
N PRO A 298 2.79 20.33 41.77
CA PRO A 298 2.25 21.67 41.99
C PRO A 298 3.18 22.65 41.26
N GLU A 299 2.62 23.47 40.40
CA GLU A 299 3.36 24.59 39.80
C GLU A 299 4.12 25.35 40.90
N PRO A 300 5.41 25.67 40.67
CA PRO A 300 6.16 26.44 41.64
C PRO A 300 5.46 27.81 41.80
N LYS A 301 4.90 28.04 42.96
CA LYS A 301 4.28 29.34 43.35
C LYS A 301 5.28 30.43 42.99
N ALA A 302 4.93 31.26 42.01
CA ALA A 302 5.67 32.45 41.65
C ALA A 302 5.96 33.26 42.91
N SER A 303 7.26 33.42 43.25
CA SER A 303 7.69 34.21 44.37
C SER A 303 7.24 35.64 44.17
N ARG A 304 6.28 36.11 44.97
CA ARG A 304 5.89 37.53 45.07
C ARG A 304 7.15 38.33 45.50
N LYS A 305 7.77 39.01 44.54
CA LYS A 305 8.76 40.05 44.85
C LYS A 305 8.12 41.10 45.72
N ARG A 306 8.48 41.12 46.97
CA ARG A 306 8.19 42.22 47.91
C ARG A 306 8.93 43.46 47.38
N ASN A 307 8.24 44.41 46.79
CA ASN A 307 8.75 45.76 46.61
C ASN A 307 8.86 46.39 47.99
N GLY A 308 10.04 46.48 48.53
CA GLY A 308 10.40 47.32 49.64
C GLY A 308 10.67 48.73 49.13
N ARG A 309 9.81 49.66 49.51
CA ARG A 309 10.14 51.09 49.47
C ARG A 309 11.28 51.39 50.44
N ARG A 310 12.29 52.04 49.97
CA ARG A 310 12.85 53.29 50.56
C ARG A 310 13.63 54.06 49.48
#